data_20a48f66e50059a5e2839b46eab2f7b1
#
_entry.id   20a48f66e50059a5e2839b46eab2f7b1
#
_cell.length_a   1.000
_cell.length_b   1.000
_cell.length_c   1.000
_cell.angle_alpha   90.00
_cell.angle_beta   90.00
_cell.angle_gamma   90.00
#
_symmetry.space_group_name_H-M   'P 1'
#
loop_
_entity.id
_entity.type
_entity.pdbx_description
1 polymer ?
#
loop_
_entity_poly.entity_id
_entity_poly.type
_entity_poly.pdbx_seq_one_letter_code
_entity_poly.pdbx_strand_id
1 'polypeptide(L)'
;PAPASGGAAIEKTTEATAGATAAPALPQHPPRALRRRRAIGIMGGTFDPIHHGHLVAASEVMDVFGLDQVVFVPAAVQPFKAYRRVTSAEHRYLMTVIATASNPRFAVSRVDIDRGGTTYTIDTLADLSAEYPDSDFYFITGADALAQIAQWKDADKLFEQAHFIGVTRP
;
A
#
# COMPACT_ATOMS: atom_id res chain seq x y z
N PRO A 1 -29.21 71.45 -63.87
CA PRO A 1 -29.67 70.20 -64.39
C PRO A 1 -29.07 69.00 -63.63
N ALA A 2 -29.93 68.25 -63.00
CA ALA A 2 -29.63 66.95 -62.53
C ALA A 2 -29.39 65.95 -63.67
N PRO A 3 -28.99 64.74 -63.44
CA PRO A 3 -29.75 63.81 -62.66
C PRO A 3 -28.98 62.81 -61.74
N ALA A 4 -29.80 62.17 -60.98
CA ALA A 4 -29.61 61.07 -60.14
C ALA A 4 -28.96 59.80 -60.74
N SER A 5 -28.28 59.05 -59.97
CA SER A 5 -28.27 57.60 -60.14
C SER A 5 -27.96 56.91 -58.79
N GLY A 6 -28.85 56.03 -58.49
CA GLY A 6 -28.83 55.25 -57.27
C GLY A 6 -27.74 54.19 -57.30
N GLY A 7 -27.24 53.88 -56.15
CA GLY A 7 -26.35 52.78 -55.89
C GLY A 7 -26.87 51.94 -54.77
N ALA A 8 -27.25 50.76 -55.09
CA ALA A 8 -27.82 49.78 -54.16
C ALA A 8 -26.84 49.41 -53.04
N ALA A 9 -27.35 49.44 -51.82
CA ALA A 9 -26.69 48.88 -50.68
C ALA A 9 -26.66 47.36 -50.74
N ILE A 10 -25.48 46.82 -50.68
CA ILE A 10 -25.29 45.37 -50.50
C ILE A 10 -25.09 45.11 -49.03
N GLU A 11 -26.11 44.57 -48.39
CA GLU A 11 -26.01 43.99 -47.06
C GLU A 11 -25.06 42.76 -47.10
N LYS A 12 -23.95 42.88 -46.41
CA LYS A 12 -23.12 41.70 -46.09
C LYS A 12 -23.55 41.17 -44.73
N THR A 13 -24.37 40.13 -44.77
CA THR A 13 -24.64 39.26 -43.67
C THR A 13 -23.36 38.41 -43.41
N THR A 14 -22.69 38.67 -42.33
CA THR A 14 -21.60 37.85 -41.87
C THR A 14 -22.08 36.99 -40.73
N GLU A 15 -22.64 35.84 -41.02
CA GLU A 15 -22.76 34.73 -40.08
C GLU A 15 -21.53 33.88 -40.16
N ALA A 16 -20.78 33.80 -39.11
CA ALA A 16 -19.91 32.69 -38.85
C ALA A 16 -19.57 32.65 -37.35
N THR A 17 -20.52 32.20 -36.56
CA THR A 17 -20.21 31.75 -35.18
C THR A 17 -19.82 30.29 -35.30
N ALA A 18 -18.55 30.02 -35.53
CA ALA A 18 -18.01 28.69 -35.35
C ALA A 18 -17.92 28.39 -33.86
N GLY A 19 -18.92 27.67 -33.34
CA GLY A 19 -18.87 27.07 -32.01
C GLY A 19 -17.73 26.04 -31.99
N ALA A 20 -16.63 26.38 -31.38
CA ALA A 20 -15.58 25.42 -31.05
C ALA A 20 -16.13 24.46 -29.99
N THR A 21 -16.62 23.32 -30.43
CA THR A 21 -16.95 22.20 -29.55
C THR A 21 -15.64 21.72 -28.94
N ALA A 22 -15.41 22.05 -27.70
CA ALA A 22 -14.28 21.52 -26.96
C ALA A 22 -14.35 19.99 -26.96
N ALA A 23 -13.31 19.34 -27.46
CA ALA A 23 -13.20 17.90 -27.43
C ALA A 23 -13.29 17.43 -25.95
N PRO A 24 -14.01 16.36 -25.66
CA PRO A 24 -14.08 15.84 -24.28
C PRO A 24 -12.67 15.51 -23.81
N ALA A 25 -12.29 16.08 -22.67
CA ALA A 25 -11.00 15.80 -22.04
C ALA A 25 -10.90 14.29 -21.79
N LEU A 26 -9.88 13.64 -22.32
CA LEU A 26 -9.62 12.24 -22.05
C LEU A 26 -9.41 12.05 -20.55
N PRO A 27 -9.99 11.04 -19.94
CA PRO A 27 -9.77 10.76 -18.53
C PRO A 27 -8.27 10.54 -18.29
N GLN A 28 -7.68 11.33 -17.42
CA GLN A 28 -6.23 11.33 -17.16
C GLN A 28 -5.77 10.07 -16.42
N HIS A 29 -6.71 9.22 -16.00
CA HIS A 29 -6.40 7.96 -15.33
C HIS A 29 -7.24 6.84 -15.92
N PRO A 30 -6.67 5.64 -16.12
CA PRO A 30 -7.46 4.48 -16.54
C PRO A 30 -8.57 4.19 -15.52
N PRO A 31 -9.74 3.69 -15.97
CA PRO A 31 -10.82 3.30 -15.09
C PRO A 31 -10.29 2.31 -14.02
N ARG A 32 -10.82 2.38 -12.80
CA ARG A 32 -10.39 1.58 -11.62
C ARG A 32 -10.29 0.09 -11.93
N ALA A 33 -11.18 -0.45 -12.79
CA ALA A 33 -11.19 -1.85 -13.21
C ALA A 33 -9.95 -2.29 -14.02
N LEU A 34 -9.15 -1.36 -14.57
CA LEU A 34 -7.94 -1.64 -15.32
C LEU A 34 -6.66 -1.41 -14.51
N ARG A 35 -6.76 -0.94 -13.26
CA ARG A 35 -5.60 -0.77 -12.39
C ARG A 35 -5.24 -2.10 -11.75
N ARG A 36 -4.02 -2.57 -11.98
CA ARG A 36 -3.47 -3.70 -11.23
C ARG A 36 -3.50 -3.37 -9.74
N ARG A 37 -4.01 -4.30 -8.92
CA ARG A 37 -3.92 -4.18 -7.46
C ARG A 37 -2.45 -4.14 -7.05
N ARG A 38 -2.13 -3.36 -6.03
CA ARG A 38 -0.77 -3.31 -5.50
C ARG A 38 -0.47 -4.60 -4.75
N ALA A 39 0.68 -5.19 -5.01
CA ALA A 39 1.17 -6.33 -4.25
C ALA A 39 2.03 -5.82 -3.09
N ILE A 40 1.54 -5.96 -1.86
CA ILE A 40 2.20 -5.43 -0.66
C ILE A 40 2.62 -6.57 0.25
N GLY A 41 3.93 -6.67 0.51
CA GLY A 41 4.48 -7.53 1.55
C GLY A 41 4.23 -6.92 2.93
N ILE A 42 3.84 -7.74 3.89
CA ILE A 42 3.67 -7.33 5.29
C ILE A 42 4.63 -8.17 6.13
N MET A 43 5.58 -7.54 6.76
CA MET A 43 6.50 -8.20 7.68
C MET A 43 6.19 -7.77 9.12
N GLY A 44 5.41 -8.60 9.81
CA GLY A 44 5.11 -8.42 11.23
C GLY A 44 6.23 -8.98 12.11
N GLY A 45 6.55 -8.31 13.19
CA GLY A 45 7.58 -8.80 14.10
C GLY A 45 7.75 -7.97 15.37
N THR A 46 8.46 -8.54 16.35
CA THR A 46 8.84 -7.79 17.54
C THR A 46 9.87 -6.72 17.19
N PHE A 47 10.83 -7.04 16.31
CA PHE A 47 11.96 -6.19 15.92
C PHE A 47 12.71 -5.62 17.13
N ASP A 48 13.25 -6.52 17.96
CA ASP A 48 13.96 -6.16 19.19
C ASP A 48 15.39 -6.73 19.25
N PRO A 49 16.33 -6.13 18.48
CA PRO A 49 16.11 -5.12 17.44
C PRO A 49 15.77 -5.70 16.07
N ILE A 50 15.37 -4.85 15.13
CA ILE A 50 15.44 -5.14 13.71
C ILE A 50 16.91 -5.34 13.31
N HIS A 51 17.17 -6.23 12.36
CA HIS A 51 18.53 -6.54 11.92
C HIS A 51 18.58 -6.89 10.42
N HIS A 52 19.80 -7.00 9.85
CA HIS A 52 20.00 -7.27 8.43
C HIS A 52 19.23 -8.47 7.89
N GLY A 53 19.08 -9.54 8.68
CA GLY A 53 18.29 -10.70 8.27
C GLY A 53 16.85 -10.39 7.92
N HIS A 54 16.21 -9.44 8.63
CA HIS A 54 14.86 -8.97 8.28
C HIS A 54 14.85 -8.20 6.96
N LEU A 55 15.84 -7.30 6.77
CA LEU A 55 15.91 -6.44 5.58
C LEU A 55 16.22 -7.26 4.32
N VAL A 56 17.15 -8.21 4.41
CA VAL A 56 17.50 -9.12 3.32
C VAL A 56 16.30 -9.98 2.95
N ALA A 57 15.67 -10.63 3.92
CA ALA A 57 14.48 -11.45 3.67
C ALA A 57 13.35 -10.65 3.01
N ALA A 58 13.11 -9.40 3.47
CA ALA A 58 12.12 -8.53 2.85
C ALA A 58 12.47 -8.18 1.40
N SER A 59 13.75 -7.88 1.11
CA SER A 59 14.22 -7.58 -0.24
C SER A 59 14.11 -8.79 -1.17
N GLU A 60 14.56 -9.96 -0.73
CA GLU A 60 14.50 -11.18 -1.52
C GLU A 60 13.05 -11.57 -1.84
N VAL A 61 12.16 -11.56 -0.84
CA VAL A 61 10.74 -11.86 -1.04
C VAL A 61 10.12 -10.84 -2.00
N MET A 62 10.44 -9.56 -1.85
CA MET A 62 9.93 -8.51 -2.72
C MET A 62 10.32 -8.73 -4.18
N ASP A 63 11.56 -9.14 -4.44
CA ASP A 63 12.05 -9.38 -5.79
C ASP A 63 11.50 -10.69 -6.38
N VAL A 64 11.47 -11.78 -5.59
CA VAL A 64 10.97 -13.09 -6.05
C VAL A 64 9.46 -13.06 -6.36
N PHE A 65 8.67 -12.39 -5.53
CA PHE A 65 7.21 -12.33 -5.68
C PHE A 65 6.72 -11.09 -6.44
N GLY A 66 7.63 -10.22 -6.89
CA GLY A 66 7.29 -9.00 -7.62
C GLY A 66 6.43 -8.03 -6.82
N LEU A 67 6.72 -7.89 -5.52
CA LEU A 67 5.97 -7.00 -4.65
C LEU A 67 6.33 -5.53 -4.93
N ASP A 68 5.34 -4.67 -4.87
CA ASP A 68 5.53 -3.22 -5.09
C ASP A 68 6.19 -2.55 -3.87
N GLN A 69 5.93 -3.07 -2.67
CA GLN A 69 6.38 -2.50 -1.40
C GLN A 69 6.39 -3.57 -0.30
N VAL A 70 7.23 -3.41 0.71
CA VAL A 70 7.12 -4.15 1.97
C VAL A 70 6.86 -3.18 3.12
N VAL A 71 5.83 -3.46 3.91
CA VAL A 71 5.45 -2.72 5.12
C VAL A 71 5.89 -3.53 6.33
N PHE A 72 6.78 -2.96 7.13
CA PHE A 72 7.19 -3.52 8.42
C PHE A 72 6.19 -3.07 9.48
N VAL A 73 5.73 -4.02 10.30
CA VAL A 73 4.74 -3.76 11.36
C VAL A 73 5.31 -4.22 12.70
N PRO A 74 5.93 -3.32 13.49
CA PRO A 74 6.38 -3.64 14.84
C PRO A 74 5.19 -3.95 15.74
N ALA A 75 5.19 -5.14 16.35
CA ALA A 75 4.12 -5.56 17.26
C ALA A 75 4.07 -4.68 18.53
N ALA A 76 2.87 -4.38 19.02
CA ALA A 76 2.69 -3.77 20.33
C ALA A 76 3.13 -4.74 21.44
N VAL A 77 2.35 -5.78 21.66
CA VAL A 77 2.66 -6.87 22.58
C VAL A 77 2.48 -8.21 21.87
N GLN A 78 3.54 -9.01 21.82
CA GLN A 78 3.43 -10.36 21.23
C GLN A 78 2.86 -11.38 22.24
N PRO A 79 1.86 -12.18 21.84
CA PRO A 79 1.20 -13.13 22.74
C PRO A 79 2.16 -14.16 23.35
N PHE A 80 3.16 -14.61 22.58
CA PHE A 80 4.10 -15.66 23.01
C PHE A 80 5.36 -15.13 23.71
N LYS A 81 5.51 -13.81 23.91
CA LYS A 81 6.69 -13.18 24.52
C LYS A 81 6.36 -12.30 25.74
N ALA A 82 5.15 -12.41 26.28
CA ALA A 82 4.70 -11.59 27.42
C ALA A 82 5.60 -11.68 28.67
N TYR A 83 6.40 -12.73 28.80
CA TYR A 83 7.30 -12.96 29.96
C TYR A 83 8.75 -12.50 29.72
N ARG A 84 9.09 -11.98 28.56
CA ARG A 84 10.44 -11.46 28.28
C ARG A 84 10.47 -9.95 28.41
N ARG A 85 11.58 -9.42 28.97
CA ARG A 85 11.86 -7.99 28.86
C ARG A 85 12.05 -7.64 27.39
N VAL A 86 11.12 -6.90 26.81
CA VAL A 86 11.15 -6.41 25.45
C VAL A 86 11.29 -4.90 25.50
N THR A 87 12.10 -4.34 24.59
CA THR A 87 12.23 -2.89 24.42
C THR A 87 10.86 -2.28 24.11
N SER A 88 10.62 -1.04 24.55
CA SER A 88 9.34 -0.37 24.31
C SER A 88 8.96 -0.37 22.83
N ALA A 89 7.68 -0.46 22.55
CA ALA A 89 7.17 -0.49 21.15
C ALA A 89 7.62 0.75 20.36
N GLU A 90 7.65 1.92 21.01
CA GLU A 90 8.13 3.16 20.39
C GLU A 90 9.60 3.08 19.96
N HIS A 91 10.49 2.58 20.81
CA HIS A 91 11.90 2.44 20.45
C HIS A 91 12.09 1.42 19.34
N ARG A 92 11.35 0.30 19.35
CA ARG A 92 11.41 -0.71 18.29
C ARG A 92 10.90 -0.16 16.95
N TYR A 93 9.85 0.64 17.00
CA TYR A 93 9.36 1.37 15.83
C TYR A 93 10.41 2.32 15.26
N LEU A 94 11.01 3.17 16.09
CA LEU A 94 12.06 4.11 15.65
C LEU A 94 13.27 3.38 15.06
N MET A 95 13.73 2.30 15.68
CA MET A 95 14.81 1.48 15.14
C MET A 95 14.44 0.90 13.76
N THR A 96 13.19 0.48 13.59
CA THR A 96 12.69 -0.06 12.31
C THR A 96 12.65 1.03 11.25
N VAL A 97 12.16 2.22 11.57
CA VAL A 97 12.17 3.39 10.65
C VAL A 97 13.58 3.71 10.19
N ILE A 98 14.54 3.79 11.11
CA ILE A 98 15.94 4.10 10.77
C ILE A 98 16.54 3.02 9.86
N ALA A 99 16.31 1.74 10.21
CA ALA A 99 16.88 0.62 9.46
C ALA A 99 16.32 0.49 8.04
N THR A 100 15.09 0.90 7.81
CA THR A 100 14.40 0.80 6.51
C THR A 100 14.55 2.03 5.63
N ALA A 101 15.03 3.15 6.17
CA ALA A 101 15.04 4.46 5.52
C ALA A 101 15.80 4.53 4.18
N SER A 102 16.77 3.64 3.97
CA SER A 102 17.58 3.61 2.73
C SER A 102 16.87 2.96 1.53
N ASN A 103 15.77 2.23 1.75
CA ASN A 103 15.03 1.57 0.67
C ASN A 103 13.65 2.24 0.49
N PRO A 104 13.42 2.96 -0.64
CA PRO A 104 12.15 3.69 -0.86
C PRO A 104 10.94 2.76 -1.03
N ARG A 105 11.16 1.46 -1.24
CA ARG A 105 10.09 0.45 -1.29
C ARG A 105 9.77 -0.17 0.07
N PHE A 106 10.46 0.25 1.15
CA PHE A 106 10.15 -0.15 2.51
C PHE A 106 9.35 0.96 3.20
N ALA A 107 8.33 0.56 3.94
CA ALA A 107 7.56 1.44 4.82
C ALA A 107 7.45 0.81 6.20
N VAL A 108 7.11 1.60 7.19
CA VAL A 108 6.86 1.12 8.56
C VAL A 108 5.48 1.62 8.98
N SER A 109 4.60 0.70 9.40
CA SER A 109 3.28 1.04 9.92
C SER A 109 3.24 0.91 11.44
N ARG A 110 2.45 1.77 12.06
CA ARG A 110 2.20 1.81 13.51
C ARG A 110 0.90 1.13 13.93
N VAL A 111 0.15 0.53 13.00
CA VAL A 111 -1.22 0.04 13.26
C VAL A 111 -1.34 -0.81 14.52
N ASP A 112 -0.39 -1.70 14.78
CA ASP A 112 -0.41 -2.55 15.97
C ASP A 112 -0.11 -1.76 17.25
N ILE A 113 0.82 -0.81 17.18
CA ILE A 113 1.19 0.06 18.31
C ILE A 113 0.04 0.98 18.67
N ASP A 114 -0.57 1.60 17.66
CA ASP A 114 -1.67 2.57 17.84
C ASP A 114 -2.97 1.88 18.29
N ARG A 115 -3.23 0.65 17.82
CA ARG A 115 -4.32 -0.17 18.34
C ARG A 115 -4.08 -0.57 19.80
N GLY A 116 -2.81 -0.84 20.16
CA GLY A 116 -2.42 -1.31 21.49
C GLY A 116 -2.83 -2.76 21.78
N GLY A 117 -2.49 -3.21 22.99
CA GLY A 117 -2.82 -4.57 23.41
C GLY A 117 -2.02 -5.66 22.72
N THR A 118 -2.54 -6.88 22.73
CA THR A 118 -1.90 -8.04 22.10
C THR A 118 -2.06 -7.99 20.60
N THR A 119 -0.95 -8.11 19.88
CA THR A 119 -0.91 -8.13 18.41
C THR A 119 -1.28 -9.50 17.87
N TYR A 120 -2.32 -9.55 17.05
CA TYR A 120 -2.68 -10.73 16.26
C TYR A 120 -2.66 -10.40 14.78
N THR A 121 -2.15 -11.32 13.97
CA THR A 121 -2.02 -11.13 12.52
C THR A 121 -3.33 -10.77 11.84
N ILE A 122 -4.45 -11.37 12.26
CA ILE A 122 -5.77 -11.09 11.68
C ILE A 122 -6.17 -9.63 11.88
N ASP A 123 -5.89 -9.07 13.06
CA ASP A 123 -6.21 -7.67 13.37
C ASP A 123 -5.29 -6.71 12.59
N THR A 124 -4.00 -7.06 12.47
CA THR A 124 -3.03 -6.31 11.65
C THR A 124 -3.44 -6.23 10.19
N LEU A 125 -3.87 -7.37 9.62
CA LEU A 125 -4.34 -7.42 8.22
C LEU A 125 -5.60 -6.60 8.02
N ALA A 126 -6.54 -6.62 8.97
CA ALA A 126 -7.77 -5.82 8.91
C ALA A 126 -7.45 -4.31 8.90
N ASP A 127 -6.57 -3.84 9.78
CA ASP A 127 -6.18 -2.45 9.85
C ASP A 127 -5.46 -1.99 8.57
N LEU A 128 -4.51 -2.80 8.06
CA LEU A 128 -3.80 -2.50 6.82
C LEU A 128 -4.72 -2.53 5.60
N SER A 129 -5.77 -3.37 5.60
CA SER A 129 -6.77 -3.36 4.52
C SER A 129 -7.53 -2.05 4.43
N ALA A 130 -7.72 -1.35 5.55
CA ALA A 130 -8.32 -0.02 5.57
C ALA A 130 -7.35 1.05 5.03
N GLU A 131 -6.05 0.92 5.31
CA GLU A 131 -5.02 1.85 4.80
C GLU A 131 -4.72 1.63 3.31
N TYR A 132 -4.79 0.39 2.82
CA TYR A 132 -4.43 -0.02 1.46
C TYR A 132 -5.58 -0.77 0.76
N PRO A 133 -6.73 -0.15 0.49
CA PRO A 133 -7.97 -0.85 0.08
C PRO A 133 -7.87 -1.56 -1.28
N ASP A 134 -6.98 -1.14 -2.18
CA ASP A 134 -6.83 -1.72 -3.51
C ASP A 134 -5.54 -2.57 -3.62
N SER A 135 -5.21 -3.32 -2.55
CA SER A 135 -3.97 -4.10 -2.48
C SER A 135 -4.22 -5.57 -2.19
N ASP A 136 -3.30 -6.41 -2.68
CA ASP A 136 -3.19 -7.82 -2.32
C ASP A 136 -2.02 -7.97 -1.33
N PHE A 137 -2.27 -8.64 -0.22
CA PHE A 137 -1.28 -8.76 0.84
C PHE A 137 -0.54 -10.09 0.81
N TYR A 138 0.76 -10.01 1.10
CA TYR A 138 1.68 -11.12 1.23
C TYR A 138 2.34 -11.06 2.61
N PHE A 139 1.86 -11.86 3.56
CA PHE A 139 2.38 -11.86 4.92
C PHE A 139 3.67 -12.69 4.99
N ILE A 140 4.77 -12.02 5.37
CA ILE A 140 6.12 -12.59 5.41
C ILE A 140 6.45 -12.92 6.86
N THR A 141 6.74 -14.18 7.13
CA THR A 141 7.07 -14.66 8.48
C THR A 141 8.13 -15.76 8.44
N GLY A 142 8.73 -16.09 9.59
CA GLY A 142 9.64 -17.23 9.65
C GLY A 142 8.93 -18.54 9.37
N ALA A 143 9.58 -19.47 8.69
CA ALA A 143 9.01 -20.77 8.34
C ALA A 143 8.59 -21.57 9.59
N ASP A 144 9.30 -21.41 10.69
CA ASP A 144 8.99 -21.99 12.01
C ASP A 144 7.66 -21.44 12.59
N ALA A 145 7.41 -20.17 12.45
CA ALA A 145 6.15 -19.55 12.86
C ALA A 145 5.01 -19.92 11.92
N LEU A 146 5.27 -19.94 10.60
CA LEU A 146 4.27 -20.35 9.61
C LEU A 146 3.81 -21.80 9.82
N ALA A 147 4.70 -22.71 10.21
CA ALA A 147 4.34 -24.08 10.53
C ALA A 147 3.32 -24.21 11.68
N GLN A 148 3.15 -23.16 12.47
CA GLN A 148 2.19 -23.10 13.58
C GLN A 148 0.95 -22.26 13.27
N ILE A 149 0.72 -21.89 12.01
CA ILE A 149 -0.36 -20.96 11.60
C ILE A 149 -1.75 -21.44 12.05
N ALA A 150 -1.96 -22.73 12.14
CA ALA A 150 -3.23 -23.31 12.62
C ALA A 150 -3.55 -22.95 14.09
N GLN A 151 -2.56 -22.49 14.87
CA GLN A 151 -2.72 -22.06 16.26
C GLN A 151 -2.91 -20.53 16.38
N TRP A 152 -2.87 -19.81 15.27
CA TRP A 152 -3.05 -18.36 15.27
C TRP A 152 -4.54 -18.01 15.43
N LYS A 153 -4.80 -16.83 15.97
CA LYS A 153 -6.16 -16.33 16.13
C LYS A 153 -6.88 -16.29 14.77
N ASP A 154 -8.06 -16.85 14.69
CA ASP A 154 -8.90 -16.90 13.48
C ASP A 154 -8.14 -17.43 12.23
N ALA A 155 -7.38 -18.51 12.40
CA ALA A 155 -6.48 -19.06 11.40
C ALA A 155 -7.17 -19.41 10.06
N ASP A 156 -8.42 -19.84 10.12
CA ASP A 156 -9.28 -20.14 8.97
C ASP A 156 -9.53 -18.91 8.09
N LYS A 157 -9.63 -17.73 8.69
CA LYS A 157 -9.89 -16.45 7.99
C LYS A 157 -8.65 -15.79 7.44
N LEU A 158 -7.45 -16.17 7.90
CA LEU A 158 -6.20 -15.54 7.50
C LEU A 158 -5.93 -15.67 6.00
N PHE A 159 -6.20 -16.85 5.42
CA PHE A 159 -5.95 -17.12 4.01
C PHE A 159 -6.92 -16.39 3.07
N GLU A 160 -8.04 -15.88 3.59
CA GLU A 160 -8.95 -15.01 2.84
C GLU A 160 -8.42 -13.57 2.73
N GLN A 161 -7.51 -13.17 3.66
CA GLN A 161 -7.02 -11.80 3.75
C GLN A 161 -5.62 -11.61 3.15
N ALA A 162 -4.78 -12.65 3.13
CA ALA A 162 -3.42 -12.56 2.65
C ALA A 162 -2.87 -13.90 2.13
N HIS A 163 -1.88 -13.80 1.25
CA HIS A 163 -0.97 -14.90 0.94
C HIS A 163 0.12 -14.98 2.03
N PHE A 164 0.57 -16.19 2.36
CA PHE A 164 1.58 -16.39 3.41
C PHE A 164 2.89 -16.88 2.83
N ILE A 165 4.00 -16.23 3.18
CA ILE A 165 5.34 -16.56 2.72
C ILE A 165 6.21 -16.89 3.94
N GLY A 166 6.68 -18.14 4.01
CA GLY A 166 7.63 -18.58 5.01
C GLY A 166 9.06 -18.35 4.56
N VAL A 167 9.87 -17.63 5.34
CA VAL A 167 11.30 -17.45 5.09
C VAL A 167 12.10 -18.29 6.05
N THR A 168 13.08 -19.02 5.52
CA THR A 168 14.04 -19.78 6.33
C THR A 168 15.18 -18.85 6.76
N ARG A 169 15.73 -19.11 7.94
CA ARG A 169 16.98 -18.47 8.36
C ARG A 169 18.14 -19.30 7.80
N PRO A 170 19.18 -18.67 7.29
CA PRO A 170 20.41 -19.38 6.92
C PRO A 170 21.05 -20.04 8.14
#